data_6ac45868181546d0db1c239bb98d9473
#
_entry.id   6ac45868181546d0db1c239bb98d9473
#
_cell.length_a   1.000
_cell.length_b   1.000
_cell.length_c   1.000
_cell.angle_alpha   90.00
_cell.angle_beta   90.00
_cell.angle_gamma   90.00
#
_symmetry.space_group_name_H-M   'P 1'
#
loop_
_entity.id
_entity.type
_entity.pdbx_description
1 polymer ?
#
loop_
_entity_poly.entity_id
_entity_poly.type
_entity_poly.pdbx_seq_one_letter_code
_entity_poly.pdbx_strand_id
1 'polypeptide(L)'
;MNFFKTFLASLLAFIVANFVWFFLFIIIIAGVAAIGSSTTIVEPKSVLKIDLAESIVDQPVNDPLAGFDPMSMNVQKSVSNMQVMNAIESAAQDDNIEGIYINLTGAGTASAALLEEMRGYIETFKGEGKFVIAYGETYSQGGYYLASMADSIYLNPVGEMDWRGMAMPVVFYKGALDKLGIEPQVFRHGTFKSAVEPYILNRMSPENRTQMETIANSIWGTMVEDIAEERNLSIDSLNMFATDLTAMMAEDALANRMVDGLKYEDEVEDILREMLELDADEDIPMVTLGEYIAANPYTPTYSDNKIEVIYAEGQIVQGTSEQGTLGSTTLADQLAEARLDEEVKAVVLRVNSPGGSALASEVIWREMELLRQQKPVIVSMGDYAASGGYYISAPADAIVADATTLTGSIGVFGLMFNAEKALNNKLGVTIDVAKTNPSADMGMPFRAVSSNERAKIMRSIEQVYSTFVNHVADGRNMTFDSVDAIGQGRVWTGNDGNRIGLVDQIGGLQYAIAIAADKAECLDDYMVRESMGEQTGLAALLSSLEAHISDRAMRKEMGAMYDEYRSLRALMENEGVQALAAPIQFR
;
A
#
# COMPACT_ATOMS: atom_id res chain seq x y z
N MET A 1 -25.97 -16.62 -57.32
CA MET A 1 -26.74 -15.49 -56.70
C MET A 1 -27.26 -15.80 -55.30
N ASN A 2 -27.55 -17.05 -54.95
CA ASN A 2 -28.04 -17.42 -53.61
C ASN A 2 -26.96 -17.41 -52.51
N PHE A 3 -25.74 -17.86 -52.81
CA PHE A 3 -24.63 -17.88 -51.81
C PHE A 3 -24.32 -16.48 -51.28
N PHE A 4 -24.18 -15.49 -52.13
CA PHE A 4 -23.85 -14.12 -51.73
C PHE A 4 -24.95 -13.47 -50.88
N LYS A 5 -26.23 -13.74 -51.20
CA LYS A 5 -27.37 -13.28 -50.41
C LYS A 5 -27.41 -13.94 -49.03
N THR A 6 -27.14 -15.24 -48.95
CA THR A 6 -27.08 -15.97 -47.68
C THR A 6 -25.89 -15.50 -46.84
N PHE A 7 -24.73 -15.30 -47.43
CA PHE A 7 -23.55 -14.74 -46.74
C PHE A 7 -23.81 -13.34 -46.18
N LEU A 8 -24.41 -12.44 -47.02
CA LEU A 8 -24.74 -11.08 -46.54
C LEU A 8 -25.79 -11.10 -45.43
N ALA A 9 -26.79 -11.97 -45.50
CA ALA A 9 -27.78 -12.12 -44.44
C ALA A 9 -27.18 -12.67 -43.15
N SER A 10 -26.27 -13.64 -43.21
CA SER A 10 -25.56 -14.17 -42.06
C SER A 10 -24.61 -13.13 -41.42
N LEU A 11 -23.90 -12.36 -42.25
CA LEU A 11 -23.05 -11.28 -41.79
C LEU A 11 -23.85 -10.17 -41.08
N LEU A 12 -25.01 -9.81 -41.69
CA LEU A 12 -25.90 -8.81 -41.07
C LEU A 12 -26.49 -9.33 -39.74
N ALA A 13 -26.92 -10.60 -39.71
CA ALA A 13 -27.40 -11.22 -38.48
C ALA A 13 -26.32 -11.26 -37.38
N PHE A 14 -25.07 -11.55 -37.74
CA PHE A 14 -23.94 -11.53 -36.83
C PHE A 14 -23.67 -10.12 -36.28
N ILE A 15 -23.68 -9.11 -37.17
CA ILE A 15 -23.52 -7.71 -36.77
C ILE A 15 -24.64 -7.27 -35.80
N VAL A 16 -25.90 -7.58 -36.15
CA VAL A 16 -27.06 -7.25 -35.32
C VAL A 16 -26.99 -7.98 -33.95
N ALA A 17 -26.62 -9.27 -33.97
CA ALA A 17 -26.44 -10.02 -32.72
C ALA A 17 -25.36 -9.41 -31.82
N ASN A 18 -24.21 -9.00 -32.35
CA ASN A 18 -23.15 -8.31 -31.59
C ASN A 18 -23.62 -6.95 -31.08
N PHE A 19 -24.40 -6.19 -31.87
CA PHE A 19 -25.00 -4.94 -31.39
C PHE A 19 -26.00 -5.17 -30.25
N VAL A 20 -26.84 -6.18 -30.33
CA VAL A 20 -27.79 -6.53 -29.26
C VAL A 20 -27.05 -6.96 -28.01
N TRP A 21 -26.00 -7.79 -28.14
CA TRP A 21 -25.14 -8.18 -26.99
C TRP A 21 -24.41 -6.97 -26.38
N PHE A 22 -23.91 -6.06 -27.20
CA PHE A 22 -23.27 -4.84 -26.73
C PHE A 22 -24.23 -3.92 -25.95
N PHE A 23 -25.47 -3.74 -26.45
CA PHE A 23 -26.48 -2.97 -25.74
C PHE A 23 -26.96 -3.66 -24.46
N LEU A 24 -27.12 -5.00 -24.46
CA LEU A 24 -27.41 -5.75 -23.25
C LEU A 24 -26.30 -5.62 -22.20
N PHE A 25 -25.05 -5.65 -22.65
CA PHE A 25 -23.88 -5.44 -21.78
C PHE A 25 -23.86 -4.04 -21.17
N ILE A 26 -24.14 -3.00 -21.95
CA ILE A 26 -24.29 -1.62 -21.44
C ILE A 26 -25.44 -1.51 -20.45
N ILE A 27 -26.58 -2.15 -20.70
CA ILE A 27 -27.73 -2.15 -19.79
C ILE A 27 -27.38 -2.86 -18.47
N ILE A 28 -26.63 -3.96 -18.53
CA ILE A 28 -26.16 -4.68 -17.33
C ILE A 28 -25.19 -3.79 -16.54
N ILE A 29 -24.22 -3.14 -17.21
CA ILE A 29 -23.28 -2.21 -16.53
C ILE A 29 -24.04 -1.02 -15.94
N ALA A 30 -24.96 -0.42 -16.67
CA ALA A 30 -25.78 0.68 -16.18
C ALA A 30 -26.71 0.22 -15.02
N GLY A 31 -27.20 -1.02 -15.07
CA GLY A 31 -27.97 -1.64 -14.01
C GLY A 31 -27.15 -1.88 -12.73
N VAL A 32 -25.93 -2.39 -12.88
CA VAL A 32 -24.97 -2.57 -11.76
C VAL A 32 -24.57 -1.22 -11.17
N ALA A 33 -24.30 -0.22 -11.99
CA ALA A 33 -24.02 1.14 -11.54
C ALA A 33 -25.22 1.79 -10.83
N ALA A 34 -26.45 1.51 -11.27
CA ALA A 34 -27.66 2.03 -10.67
C ALA A 34 -28.02 1.35 -9.33
N ILE A 35 -27.67 0.07 -9.15
CA ILE A 35 -27.84 -0.65 -7.87
C ILE A 35 -26.90 -0.08 -6.79
N GLY A 36 -25.75 0.48 -7.20
CA GLY A 36 -24.82 1.17 -6.30
C GLY A 36 -25.20 2.59 -5.92
N SER A 37 -26.25 3.17 -6.47
CA SER A 37 -26.70 4.55 -6.24
C SER A 37 -28.01 4.66 -5.44
N SER A 38 -28.19 3.81 -4.40
CA SER A 38 -29.18 4.17 -3.37
C SER A 38 -28.68 5.46 -2.70
N THR A 39 -29.46 6.53 -2.76
CA THR A 39 -29.18 7.74 -1.97
C THR A 39 -29.41 7.37 -0.50
N THR A 40 -28.34 6.96 0.17
CA THR A 40 -28.33 6.78 1.62
C THR A 40 -28.55 8.16 2.24
N ILE A 41 -29.56 8.31 3.08
CA ILE A 41 -29.79 9.53 3.87
C ILE A 41 -29.21 9.23 5.25
N VAL A 42 -28.36 10.09 5.74
CA VAL A 42 -27.87 10.02 7.13
C VAL A 42 -28.97 10.55 8.03
N GLU A 43 -29.58 9.64 8.78
CA GLU A 43 -30.66 9.96 9.72
C GLU A 43 -30.09 10.58 11.01
N PRO A 44 -30.87 11.38 11.75
CA PRO A 44 -30.47 11.82 13.09
C PRO A 44 -30.21 10.62 14.01
N LYS A 45 -29.25 10.78 14.92
CA LYS A 45 -28.79 9.71 15.84
C LYS A 45 -28.13 8.51 15.14
N SER A 46 -27.57 8.73 13.95
CA SER A 46 -26.85 7.68 13.23
C SER A 46 -25.50 7.36 13.89
N VAL A 47 -25.09 6.11 13.71
CA VAL A 47 -23.76 5.61 14.11
C VAL A 47 -22.97 5.27 12.84
N LEU A 48 -21.75 5.82 12.73
CA LEU A 48 -20.84 5.48 11.64
C LEU A 48 -20.20 4.12 11.91
N LYS A 49 -20.57 3.12 11.11
CA LYS A 49 -20.00 1.78 11.20
C LYS A 49 -18.71 1.69 10.41
N ILE A 50 -17.61 1.35 11.09
CA ILE A 50 -16.31 1.05 10.48
C ILE A 50 -16.09 -0.45 10.59
N ASP A 51 -15.96 -1.12 9.46
CA ASP A 51 -15.46 -2.48 9.37
C ASP A 51 -14.26 -2.51 8.43
N LEU A 52 -13.33 -3.42 8.65
CA LEU A 52 -12.15 -3.58 7.80
C LEU A 52 -12.41 -4.53 6.62
N ALA A 53 -13.68 -4.80 6.30
CA ALA A 53 -14.06 -5.65 5.17
C ALA A 53 -13.94 -4.92 3.83
N GLU A 54 -14.09 -3.60 3.83
CA GLU A 54 -13.80 -2.74 2.67
C GLU A 54 -12.28 -2.58 2.53
N SER A 55 -11.79 -2.72 1.29
CA SER A 55 -10.37 -2.49 1.01
C SER A 55 -10.09 -0.99 1.04
N ILE A 56 -9.24 -0.54 1.97
CA ILE A 56 -8.74 0.83 2.01
C ILE A 56 -7.41 0.86 1.24
N VAL A 57 -7.30 1.79 0.29
CA VAL A 57 -6.13 1.96 -0.58
C VAL A 57 -5.61 3.41 -0.47
N ASP A 58 -4.36 3.64 -0.79
CA ASP A 58 -3.83 5.01 -0.78
C ASP A 58 -4.40 5.84 -1.93
N GLN A 59 -4.31 5.33 -3.15
CA GLN A 59 -4.77 6.05 -4.34
C GLN A 59 -6.24 5.74 -4.65
N PRO A 60 -7.07 6.75 -4.95
CA PRO A 60 -8.44 6.54 -5.40
C PRO A 60 -8.50 5.68 -6.66
N VAL A 61 -9.32 4.64 -6.65
CA VAL A 61 -9.51 3.78 -7.83
C VAL A 61 -10.68 4.30 -8.65
N ASN A 62 -10.38 4.91 -9.80
CA ASN A 62 -11.38 5.47 -10.71
C ASN A 62 -11.86 4.49 -11.80
N ASP A 63 -11.54 3.21 -11.68
CA ASP A 63 -12.04 2.18 -12.59
C ASP A 63 -13.41 1.68 -12.11
N PRO A 64 -14.51 1.92 -12.84
CA PRO A 64 -15.85 1.45 -12.46
C PRO A 64 -15.96 -0.08 -12.36
N LEU A 65 -15.00 -0.80 -12.92
CA LEU A 65 -14.91 -2.26 -12.87
C LEU A 65 -13.84 -2.74 -11.87
N ALA A 66 -13.15 -1.84 -11.19
CA ALA A 66 -12.23 -2.21 -10.12
C ALA A 66 -13.00 -3.01 -9.05
N GLY A 67 -12.49 -4.18 -8.71
CA GLY A 67 -13.17 -5.06 -7.76
C GLY A 67 -14.38 -5.84 -8.30
N PHE A 68 -14.78 -5.68 -9.57
CA PHE A 68 -15.86 -6.48 -10.14
C PHE A 68 -15.48 -7.96 -10.22
N ASP A 69 -16.28 -8.81 -9.57
CA ASP A 69 -16.15 -10.27 -9.68
C ASP A 69 -17.23 -10.83 -10.61
N PRO A 70 -16.85 -11.28 -11.82
CA PRO A 70 -17.82 -11.81 -12.78
C PRO A 70 -18.52 -13.10 -12.32
N MET A 71 -17.95 -13.84 -11.35
CA MET A 71 -18.54 -15.07 -10.85
C MET A 71 -19.60 -14.82 -9.78
N SER A 72 -19.36 -13.86 -8.89
CA SER A 72 -20.31 -13.46 -7.84
C SER A 72 -21.21 -12.31 -8.29
N MET A 73 -20.93 -11.67 -9.44
CA MET A 73 -21.59 -10.45 -9.94
C MET A 73 -21.55 -9.32 -8.91
N ASN A 74 -20.55 -9.33 -8.02
CA ASN A 74 -20.38 -8.34 -6.97
C ASN A 74 -19.21 -7.41 -7.29
N VAL A 75 -19.32 -6.16 -6.87
CA VAL A 75 -18.24 -5.16 -6.95
C VAL A 75 -17.70 -4.99 -5.54
N GLN A 76 -16.47 -5.43 -5.31
CA GLN A 76 -15.79 -5.10 -4.06
C GLN A 76 -15.33 -3.65 -4.15
N LYS A 77 -16.05 -2.76 -3.47
CA LYS A 77 -15.70 -1.35 -3.41
C LYS A 77 -14.41 -1.18 -2.62
N SER A 78 -13.55 -0.31 -3.08
CA SER A 78 -12.40 0.20 -2.31
C SER A 78 -12.63 1.69 -2.05
N VAL A 79 -12.19 2.15 -0.89
CA VAL A 79 -12.19 3.56 -0.51
C VAL A 79 -10.74 4.03 -0.38
N SER A 80 -10.44 5.29 -0.73
CA SER A 80 -9.09 5.81 -0.53
C SER A 80 -8.89 6.29 0.91
N ASN A 81 -7.63 6.28 1.37
CA ASN A 81 -7.26 6.81 2.68
C ASN A 81 -7.72 8.28 2.85
N MET A 82 -7.58 9.09 1.79
CA MET A 82 -8.09 10.46 1.78
C MET A 82 -9.62 10.53 1.97
N GLN A 83 -10.37 9.61 1.34
CA GLN A 83 -11.83 9.55 1.53
C GLN A 83 -12.19 9.14 2.95
N VAL A 84 -11.45 8.20 3.56
CA VAL A 84 -11.65 7.78 4.96
C VAL A 84 -11.39 8.96 5.90
N MET A 85 -10.27 9.65 5.72
CA MET A 85 -9.92 10.86 6.47
C MET A 85 -11.04 11.90 6.42
N ASN A 86 -11.42 12.31 5.21
CA ASN A 86 -12.46 13.33 5.00
C ASN A 86 -13.83 12.89 5.56
N ALA A 87 -14.16 11.60 5.47
CA ALA A 87 -15.42 11.06 5.99
C ALA A 87 -15.46 11.10 7.51
N ILE A 88 -14.40 10.68 8.19
CA ILE A 88 -14.35 10.68 9.67
C ILE A 88 -14.33 12.13 10.19
N GLU A 89 -13.57 13.04 9.54
CA GLU A 89 -13.58 14.47 9.87
C GLU A 89 -14.98 15.11 9.68
N SER A 90 -15.64 14.80 8.56
CA SER A 90 -16.99 15.27 8.30
C SER A 90 -17.99 14.71 9.31
N ALA A 91 -17.89 13.43 9.65
CA ALA A 91 -18.73 12.78 10.64
C ALA A 91 -18.51 13.35 12.06
N ALA A 92 -17.30 13.79 12.38
CA ALA A 92 -16.99 14.47 13.64
C ALA A 92 -17.82 15.77 13.80
N GLN A 93 -18.07 16.48 12.71
CA GLN A 93 -18.83 17.75 12.67
C GLN A 93 -20.31 17.58 12.30
N ASP A 94 -20.75 16.38 11.91
CA ASP A 94 -22.13 16.12 11.50
C ASP A 94 -23.01 15.87 12.74
N ASP A 95 -23.98 16.75 12.97
CA ASP A 95 -24.94 16.64 14.08
C ASP A 95 -25.84 15.38 14.02
N ASN A 96 -25.90 14.72 12.85
CA ASN A 96 -26.65 13.47 12.71
C ASN A 96 -25.85 12.24 13.16
N ILE A 97 -24.52 12.34 13.28
CA ILE A 97 -23.64 11.25 13.73
C ILE A 97 -23.34 11.42 15.21
N GLU A 98 -23.76 10.47 16.03
CA GLU A 98 -23.54 10.49 17.49
C GLU A 98 -22.27 9.74 17.90
N GLY A 99 -21.84 8.76 17.10
CA GLY A 99 -20.69 7.93 17.47
C GLY A 99 -20.16 7.07 16.32
N ILE A 100 -19.06 6.37 16.60
CA ILE A 100 -18.46 5.35 15.72
C ILE A 100 -18.67 3.97 16.35
N TYR A 101 -19.08 3.00 15.53
CA TYR A 101 -19.11 1.59 15.86
C TYR A 101 -18.09 0.82 15.03
N ILE A 102 -16.96 0.44 15.66
CA ILE A 102 -15.93 -0.41 15.04
C ILE A 102 -16.38 -1.86 15.16
N ASN A 103 -16.86 -2.43 14.07
CA ASN A 103 -17.32 -3.82 14.02
C ASN A 103 -16.33 -4.70 13.26
N LEU A 104 -15.61 -5.55 13.98
CA LEU A 104 -14.56 -6.42 13.44
C LEU A 104 -15.00 -7.89 13.36
N THR A 105 -16.29 -8.14 13.07
CA THR A 105 -16.80 -9.51 12.84
C THR A 105 -16.36 -10.07 11.49
N GLY A 106 -15.95 -9.23 10.55
CA GLY A 106 -15.44 -9.61 9.22
C GLY A 106 -13.93 -9.86 9.20
N ALA A 107 -13.47 -10.62 8.21
CA ALA A 107 -12.05 -10.86 7.97
C ALA A 107 -11.44 -9.72 7.12
N GLY A 108 -11.29 -8.54 7.69
CA GLY A 108 -10.57 -7.43 7.08
C GLY A 108 -9.14 -7.33 7.62
N THR A 109 -8.23 -6.83 6.80
CA THR A 109 -6.86 -6.51 7.22
C THR A 109 -6.46 -5.16 6.65
N ALA A 110 -5.81 -4.35 7.47
CA ALA A 110 -5.16 -3.12 7.05
C ALA A 110 -3.68 -3.17 7.45
N SER A 111 -2.85 -2.39 6.78
CA SER A 111 -1.44 -2.28 7.12
C SER A 111 -1.24 -1.53 8.44
N ALA A 112 -0.06 -1.67 9.05
CA ALA A 112 0.21 -1.01 10.32
C ALA A 112 0.19 0.52 10.17
N ALA A 113 0.78 1.08 9.12
CA ALA A 113 0.78 2.52 8.87
C ALA A 113 -0.63 3.08 8.64
N LEU A 114 -1.45 2.38 7.83
CA LEU A 114 -2.85 2.79 7.64
C LEU A 114 -3.65 2.74 8.94
N LEU A 115 -3.42 1.73 9.79
CA LEU A 115 -4.09 1.65 11.10
C LEU A 115 -3.65 2.80 12.03
N GLU A 116 -2.39 3.23 11.99
CA GLU A 116 -1.92 4.42 12.71
C GLU A 116 -2.67 5.68 12.23
N GLU A 117 -2.78 5.90 10.92
CA GLU A 117 -3.53 7.03 10.37
C GLU A 117 -5.01 6.99 10.79
N MET A 118 -5.67 5.81 10.69
CA MET A 118 -7.06 5.66 11.14
C MET A 118 -7.25 5.94 12.63
N ARG A 119 -6.30 5.56 13.48
CA ARG A 119 -6.31 5.90 14.90
C ARG A 119 -6.30 7.42 15.10
N GLY A 120 -5.46 8.15 14.35
CA GLY A 120 -5.43 9.62 14.39
C GLY A 120 -6.75 10.26 13.95
N TYR A 121 -7.43 9.70 12.95
CA TYR A 121 -8.76 10.19 12.54
C TYR A 121 -9.82 9.93 13.61
N ILE A 122 -9.80 8.75 14.26
CA ILE A 122 -10.69 8.41 15.37
C ILE A 122 -10.41 9.29 16.60
N GLU A 123 -9.16 9.59 16.90
CA GLU A 123 -8.78 10.52 17.97
C GLU A 123 -9.40 11.91 17.74
N THR A 124 -9.29 12.43 16.50
CA THR A 124 -9.92 13.70 16.10
C THR A 124 -11.43 13.65 16.29
N PHE A 125 -12.08 12.55 15.89
CA PHE A 125 -13.52 12.35 16.08
C PHE A 125 -13.93 12.35 17.56
N LYS A 126 -13.18 11.63 18.41
CA LYS A 126 -13.40 11.62 19.87
C LYS A 126 -13.21 13.00 20.50
N GLY A 127 -12.33 13.83 19.93
CA GLY A 127 -12.09 15.21 20.35
C GLY A 127 -13.35 16.09 20.34
N GLU A 128 -14.33 15.76 19.51
CA GLU A 128 -15.64 16.43 19.44
C GLU A 128 -16.66 15.92 20.50
N GLY A 129 -16.25 15.00 21.36
CA GLY A 129 -17.06 14.47 22.46
C GLY A 129 -18.03 13.35 22.06
N LYS A 130 -17.87 12.78 20.87
CA LYS A 130 -18.68 11.68 20.36
C LYS A 130 -18.09 10.32 20.80
N PHE A 131 -18.94 9.31 21.00
CA PHE A 131 -18.51 8.02 21.51
C PHE A 131 -17.92 7.11 20.41
N VAL A 132 -17.06 6.18 20.83
CA VAL A 132 -16.53 5.10 20.00
C VAL A 132 -16.69 3.77 20.71
N ILE A 133 -17.40 2.81 20.11
CA ILE A 133 -17.60 1.45 20.61
C ILE A 133 -16.96 0.46 19.66
N ALA A 134 -16.28 -0.56 20.17
CA ALA A 134 -15.75 -1.64 19.37
C ALA A 134 -16.35 -3.00 19.76
N TYR A 135 -16.62 -3.81 18.75
CA TYR A 135 -17.04 -5.20 18.90
C TYR A 135 -16.32 -6.11 17.93
N GLY A 136 -15.96 -7.30 18.37
CA GLY A 136 -15.43 -8.35 17.52
C GLY A 136 -15.86 -9.74 17.98
N GLU A 137 -16.13 -10.63 17.03
CA GLU A 137 -16.21 -12.07 17.34
C GLU A 137 -14.83 -12.64 17.64
N THR A 138 -13.82 -12.11 16.96
CA THR A 138 -12.39 -12.35 17.17
C THR A 138 -11.61 -11.06 16.90
N TYR A 139 -10.51 -10.87 17.59
CA TYR A 139 -9.60 -9.77 17.32
C TYR A 139 -8.27 -10.27 16.77
N SER A 140 -7.91 -9.85 15.56
CA SER A 140 -6.51 -9.88 15.12
C SER A 140 -5.69 -8.81 15.86
N GLN A 141 -4.36 -8.91 15.87
CA GLN A 141 -3.51 -7.88 16.49
C GLN A 141 -3.76 -6.49 15.91
N GLY A 142 -3.83 -6.36 14.57
CA GLY A 142 -4.15 -5.10 13.92
C GLY A 142 -5.59 -4.62 14.20
N GLY A 143 -6.55 -5.53 14.23
CA GLY A 143 -7.94 -5.20 14.60
C GLY A 143 -8.04 -4.70 16.04
N TYR A 144 -7.33 -5.33 16.97
CA TYR A 144 -7.28 -4.88 18.36
C TYR A 144 -6.55 -3.53 18.49
N TYR A 145 -5.48 -3.32 17.70
CA TYR A 145 -4.78 -2.04 17.67
C TYR A 145 -5.71 -0.88 17.28
N LEU A 146 -6.59 -1.08 16.30
CA LEU A 146 -7.62 -0.09 15.96
C LEU A 146 -8.69 0.01 17.06
N ALA A 147 -9.22 -1.13 17.53
CA ALA A 147 -10.26 -1.19 18.54
C ALA A 147 -9.84 -0.57 19.86
N SER A 148 -8.53 -0.52 20.18
CA SER A 148 -8.03 0.08 21.41
C SER A 148 -8.33 1.57 21.54
N MET A 149 -8.68 2.27 20.44
CA MET A 149 -9.17 3.66 20.43
C MET A 149 -10.58 3.81 21.01
N ALA A 150 -11.34 2.70 21.11
CA ALA A 150 -12.74 2.76 21.55
C ALA A 150 -12.87 3.05 23.07
N ASP A 151 -13.93 3.75 23.44
CA ASP A 151 -14.29 3.99 24.86
C ASP A 151 -14.69 2.70 25.56
N SER A 152 -15.24 1.74 24.80
CA SER A 152 -15.53 0.38 25.29
C SER A 152 -15.30 -0.65 24.19
N ILE A 153 -14.66 -1.74 24.56
CA ILE A 153 -14.32 -2.86 23.67
C ILE A 153 -15.02 -4.12 24.16
N TYR A 154 -15.80 -4.73 23.29
CA TYR A 154 -16.50 -5.96 23.57
C TYR A 154 -16.03 -7.11 22.68
N LEU A 155 -15.89 -8.29 23.29
CA LEU A 155 -15.50 -9.52 22.62
C LEU A 155 -16.60 -10.56 22.80
N ASN A 156 -16.88 -11.35 21.77
CA ASN A 156 -17.81 -12.47 21.85
C ASN A 156 -17.40 -13.42 23.00
N PRO A 157 -18.35 -13.93 23.81
CA PRO A 157 -18.05 -14.78 24.98
C PRO A 157 -17.25 -16.05 24.67
N VAL A 158 -17.29 -16.54 23.42
CA VAL A 158 -16.50 -17.69 22.94
C VAL A 158 -15.48 -17.28 21.88
N GLY A 159 -15.22 -15.97 21.76
CA GLY A 159 -14.28 -15.40 20.83
C GLY A 159 -12.82 -15.56 21.27
N GLU A 160 -11.93 -15.17 20.39
CA GLU A 160 -10.49 -15.25 20.60
C GLU A 160 -9.81 -13.91 20.29
N MET A 161 -8.74 -13.62 21.02
CA MET A 161 -7.86 -12.49 20.76
C MET A 161 -6.50 -13.00 20.32
N ASP A 162 -6.12 -12.70 19.07
CA ASP A 162 -4.82 -13.08 18.54
C ASP A 162 -3.74 -12.08 19.01
N TRP A 163 -3.27 -12.24 20.24
CA TRP A 163 -2.24 -11.41 20.85
C TRP A 163 -1.00 -12.23 21.20
N ARG A 164 -0.01 -12.27 20.29
CA ARG A 164 1.15 -13.20 20.36
C ARG A 164 2.46 -12.62 19.85
N GLY A 165 2.50 -11.33 19.44
CA GLY A 165 3.68 -10.69 18.89
C GLY A 165 3.83 -10.89 17.38
N MET A 166 4.90 -10.36 16.81
CA MET A 166 5.14 -10.32 15.37
C MET A 166 6.14 -11.38 14.92
N ALA A 167 5.87 -11.99 13.77
CA ALA A 167 6.79 -12.86 13.07
C ALA A 167 7.00 -12.37 11.63
N MET A 168 8.26 -12.38 11.19
CA MET A 168 8.65 -12.00 9.82
C MET A 168 9.25 -13.22 9.09
N PRO A 169 8.43 -14.03 8.42
CA PRO A 169 8.91 -15.15 7.63
C PRO A 169 9.57 -14.65 6.34
N VAL A 170 10.72 -15.26 5.97
CA VAL A 170 11.39 -15.02 4.68
C VAL A 170 11.48 -16.35 3.95
N VAL A 171 10.93 -16.41 2.74
CA VAL A 171 10.94 -17.62 1.91
C VAL A 171 12.22 -17.68 1.09
N PHE A 172 12.86 -18.86 1.00
CA PHE A 172 14.12 -19.07 0.28
C PHE A 172 13.94 -20.07 -0.87
N TYR A 173 14.25 -19.62 -2.10
CA TYR A 173 14.03 -20.37 -3.34
C TYR A 173 15.29 -21.10 -3.84
N LYS A 174 16.46 -20.88 -3.23
CA LYS A 174 17.74 -21.45 -3.69
C LYS A 174 17.65 -22.96 -3.94
N GLY A 175 17.07 -23.71 -3.01
CA GLY A 175 16.93 -25.16 -3.16
C GLY A 175 16.05 -25.59 -4.34
N ALA A 176 15.03 -24.82 -4.68
CA ALA A 176 14.18 -25.04 -5.86
C ALA A 176 14.94 -24.69 -7.16
N LEU A 177 15.62 -23.56 -7.18
CA LEU A 177 16.44 -23.14 -8.32
C LEU A 177 17.57 -24.11 -8.62
N ASP A 178 18.28 -24.62 -7.60
CA ASP A 178 19.32 -25.66 -7.74
C ASP A 178 18.74 -26.93 -8.38
N LYS A 179 17.57 -27.40 -7.93
CA LYS A 179 16.88 -28.58 -8.51
C LYS A 179 16.47 -28.35 -9.96
N LEU A 180 16.05 -27.15 -10.31
CA LEU A 180 15.70 -26.77 -11.68
C LEU A 180 16.93 -26.58 -12.57
N GLY A 181 18.11 -26.39 -12.00
CA GLY A 181 19.34 -26.09 -12.74
C GLY A 181 19.42 -24.62 -13.18
N ILE A 182 18.79 -23.75 -12.41
CA ILE A 182 18.81 -22.28 -12.60
C ILE A 182 19.78 -21.69 -11.59
N GLU A 183 20.74 -20.89 -12.05
CA GLU A 183 21.79 -20.28 -11.23
C GLU A 183 21.59 -18.77 -11.16
N PRO A 184 21.22 -18.21 -9.98
CA PRO A 184 21.12 -16.76 -9.78
C PRO A 184 22.51 -16.13 -9.81
N GLN A 185 22.66 -15.05 -10.57
CA GLN A 185 23.87 -14.24 -10.66
C GLN A 185 23.58 -12.89 -10.03
N VAL A 186 24.03 -12.71 -8.80
CA VAL A 186 23.78 -11.52 -7.99
C VAL A 186 24.93 -10.53 -8.12
N PHE A 187 24.57 -9.28 -8.27
CA PHE A 187 25.43 -8.08 -8.24
C PHE A 187 24.81 -7.13 -7.24
N ARG A 188 25.45 -6.84 -6.12
CA ARG A 188 24.89 -5.96 -5.11
C ARG A 188 25.94 -5.09 -4.46
N HIS A 189 25.52 -3.90 -4.03
CA HIS A 189 26.24 -3.05 -3.09
C HIS A 189 25.41 -2.91 -1.81
N GLY A 190 26.07 -3.04 -0.66
CA GLY A 190 25.43 -2.90 0.65
C GLY A 190 25.24 -4.24 1.38
N THR A 191 25.62 -4.23 2.65
CA THR A 191 25.65 -5.40 3.54
C THR A 191 24.23 -5.86 3.88
N PHE A 192 23.27 -4.93 3.98
CA PHE A 192 21.87 -5.18 4.36
C PHE A 192 20.92 -5.32 3.16
N LYS A 193 21.39 -5.19 1.91
CA LYS A 193 20.52 -5.35 0.73
C LYS A 193 20.12 -6.81 0.54
N SER A 194 19.15 -7.24 1.31
CA SER A 194 18.72 -8.64 1.48
C SER A 194 17.72 -9.15 0.44
N ALA A 195 17.19 -8.27 -0.43
CA ALA A 195 16.21 -8.64 -1.46
C ALA A 195 16.65 -9.81 -2.37
N VAL A 196 17.95 -10.05 -2.53
CA VAL A 196 18.51 -11.13 -3.34
C VAL A 196 18.81 -12.41 -2.56
N GLU A 197 18.79 -12.38 -1.22
CA GLU A 197 19.12 -13.54 -0.37
C GLU A 197 18.22 -14.75 -0.61
N PRO A 198 16.90 -14.59 -0.83
CA PRO A 198 16.00 -15.68 -1.14
C PRO A 198 16.45 -16.58 -2.29
N TYR A 199 17.20 -16.04 -3.23
CA TYR A 199 17.65 -16.75 -4.43
C TYR A 199 19.01 -17.47 -4.25
N ILE A 200 19.85 -16.98 -3.32
CA ILE A 200 21.25 -17.46 -3.16
C ILE A 200 21.54 -18.12 -1.82
N LEU A 201 20.67 -17.98 -0.83
CA LEU A 201 20.79 -18.56 0.50
C LEU A 201 19.63 -19.52 0.81
N ASN A 202 19.76 -20.31 1.88
CA ASN A 202 18.70 -21.19 2.40
C ASN A 202 18.15 -20.69 3.75
N ARG A 203 18.66 -19.59 4.24
CA ARG A 203 18.26 -18.91 5.48
C ARG A 203 18.78 -17.48 5.46
N MET A 204 18.22 -16.61 6.30
CA MET A 204 18.71 -15.24 6.46
C MET A 204 20.20 -15.21 6.82
N SER A 205 20.91 -14.23 6.26
CA SER A 205 22.23 -13.84 6.78
C SER A 205 22.09 -13.27 8.20
N PRO A 206 23.18 -13.18 8.99
CA PRO A 206 23.14 -12.51 10.29
C PRO A 206 22.64 -11.06 10.21
N GLU A 207 23.07 -10.33 9.19
CA GLU A 207 22.69 -8.94 8.94
C GLU A 207 21.20 -8.81 8.63
N ASN A 208 20.70 -9.66 7.73
CA ASN A 208 19.28 -9.67 7.41
C ASN A 208 18.42 -10.07 8.60
N ARG A 209 18.85 -11.07 9.40
CA ARG A 209 18.16 -11.44 10.63
C ARG A 209 18.08 -10.28 11.61
N THR A 210 19.19 -9.59 11.85
CA THR A 210 19.23 -8.40 12.72
C THR A 210 18.29 -7.32 12.21
N GLN A 211 18.24 -7.09 10.90
CA GLN A 211 17.34 -6.12 10.28
C GLN A 211 15.87 -6.50 10.53
N MET A 212 15.48 -7.75 10.23
CA MET A 212 14.10 -8.22 10.42
C MET A 212 13.67 -8.17 11.89
N GLU A 213 14.54 -8.57 12.82
CA GLU A 213 14.28 -8.49 14.24
C GLU A 213 14.14 -7.03 14.72
N THR A 214 14.96 -6.10 14.21
CA THR A 214 14.87 -4.68 14.53
C THR A 214 13.54 -4.10 14.05
N ILE A 215 13.13 -4.39 12.82
CA ILE A 215 11.85 -3.93 12.24
C ILE A 215 10.67 -4.50 13.04
N ALA A 216 10.66 -5.82 13.30
CA ALA A 216 9.59 -6.46 14.06
C ALA A 216 9.44 -5.85 15.45
N ASN A 217 10.56 -5.65 16.17
CA ASN A 217 10.55 -5.05 17.49
C ASN A 217 10.13 -3.57 17.47
N SER A 218 10.49 -2.81 16.44
CA SER A 218 10.10 -1.41 16.31
C SER A 218 8.57 -1.28 16.09
N ILE A 219 8.01 -2.04 15.16
CA ILE A 219 6.55 -2.03 14.90
C ILE A 219 5.77 -2.55 16.10
N TRP A 220 6.21 -3.67 16.69
CA TRP A 220 5.58 -4.21 17.89
C TRP A 220 5.64 -3.22 19.07
N GLY A 221 6.79 -2.55 19.23
CA GLY A 221 6.97 -1.52 20.27
C GLY A 221 5.97 -0.39 20.12
N THR A 222 5.83 0.17 18.91
CA THR A 222 4.83 1.21 18.61
C THR A 222 3.42 0.76 18.98
N MET A 223 2.99 -0.42 18.49
CA MET A 223 1.65 -0.94 18.78
C MET A 223 1.41 -1.14 20.28
N VAL A 224 2.39 -1.67 21.00
CA VAL A 224 2.28 -1.91 22.45
C VAL A 224 2.28 -0.60 23.24
N GLU A 225 3.09 0.38 22.86
CA GLU A 225 3.13 1.71 23.49
C GLU A 225 1.78 2.42 23.35
N ASP A 226 1.22 2.46 22.14
CA ASP A 226 -0.07 3.10 21.85
C ASP A 226 -1.22 2.41 22.60
N ILE A 227 -1.28 1.07 22.58
CA ILE A 227 -2.31 0.32 23.32
C ILE A 227 -2.15 0.51 24.85
N ALA A 228 -0.91 0.56 25.34
CA ALA A 228 -0.63 0.78 26.75
C ALA A 228 -1.20 2.13 27.24
N GLU A 229 -1.05 3.17 26.42
CA GLU A 229 -1.58 4.51 26.70
C GLU A 229 -3.11 4.50 26.70
N GLU A 230 -3.75 4.03 25.62
CA GLU A 230 -5.21 4.04 25.45
C GLU A 230 -5.94 3.17 26.49
N ARG A 231 -5.40 1.99 26.79
CA ARG A 231 -6.03 1.02 27.70
C ARG A 231 -5.56 1.17 29.15
N ASN A 232 -4.67 2.10 29.45
CA ASN A 232 -4.03 2.26 30.76
C ASN A 232 -3.48 0.91 31.30
N LEU A 233 -2.74 0.21 30.43
CA LEU A 233 -2.04 -1.04 30.71
C LEU A 233 -0.52 -0.79 30.70
N SER A 234 0.25 -1.64 31.39
CA SER A 234 1.70 -1.51 31.29
C SER A 234 2.24 -2.24 30.05
N ILE A 235 3.27 -1.66 29.41
CA ILE A 235 4.01 -2.28 28.30
C ILE A 235 4.49 -3.70 28.68
N ASP A 236 4.99 -3.87 29.92
CA ASP A 236 5.44 -5.17 30.42
C ASP A 236 4.30 -6.19 30.49
N SER A 237 3.09 -5.76 30.90
CA SER A 237 1.92 -6.64 30.93
C SER A 237 1.51 -7.09 29.53
N LEU A 238 1.43 -6.17 28.57
CA LEU A 238 1.10 -6.48 27.18
C LEU A 238 2.10 -7.46 26.54
N ASN A 239 3.40 -7.26 26.80
CA ASN A 239 4.45 -8.17 26.36
C ASN A 239 4.36 -9.55 27.05
N MET A 240 4.03 -9.59 28.33
CA MET A 240 3.82 -10.83 29.06
C MET A 240 2.60 -11.59 28.52
N PHE A 241 1.49 -10.91 28.23
CA PHE A 241 0.29 -11.52 27.64
C PHE A 241 0.59 -12.16 26.29
N ALA A 242 1.40 -11.50 25.45
CA ALA A 242 1.82 -12.05 24.16
C ALA A 242 2.76 -13.25 24.33
N THR A 243 3.71 -13.19 25.29
CA THR A 243 4.69 -14.25 25.53
C THR A 243 4.03 -15.52 26.06
N ASP A 244 3.14 -15.38 27.03
CA ASP A 244 2.51 -16.49 27.74
C ASP A 244 1.14 -16.88 27.13
N LEU A 245 0.68 -16.17 26.08
CA LEU A 245 -0.61 -16.36 25.41
C LEU A 245 -1.81 -16.23 26.38
N THR A 246 -1.67 -15.41 27.41
CA THR A 246 -2.66 -15.26 28.49
C THR A 246 -3.77 -14.26 28.17
N ALA A 247 -3.89 -13.79 26.93
CA ALA A 247 -5.01 -12.98 26.45
C ALA A 247 -5.79 -13.65 25.30
N MET A 248 -5.44 -14.88 24.94
CA MET A 248 -5.97 -15.56 23.76
C MET A 248 -7.44 -15.89 23.88
N MET A 249 -7.89 -16.34 25.05
CA MET A 249 -9.28 -16.68 25.32
C MET A 249 -10.05 -15.44 25.80
N ALA A 250 -11.34 -15.37 25.46
CA ALA A 250 -12.18 -14.24 25.81
C ALA A 250 -12.17 -13.90 27.32
N GLU A 251 -12.30 -14.92 28.17
CA GLU A 251 -12.27 -14.74 29.63
C GLU A 251 -10.94 -14.18 30.12
N ASP A 252 -9.83 -14.62 29.51
CA ASP A 252 -8.49 -14.14 29.84
C ASP A 252 -8.27 -12.70 29.36
N ALA A 253 -8.77 -12.35 28.16
CA ALA A 253 -8.73 -10.99 27.65
C ALA A 253 -9.49 -10.01 28.56
N LEU A 254 -10.65 -10.41 29.08
CA LEU A 254 -11.43 -9.65 30.06
C LEU A 254 -10.69 -9.54 31.40
N ALA A 255 -10.18 -10.65 31.92
CA ALA A 255 -9.44 -10.66 33.19
C ALA A 255 -8.18 -9.76 33.14
N ASN A 256 -7.53 -9.68 31.97
CA ASN A 256 -6.38 -8.84 31.69
C ASN A 256 -6.75 -7.40 31.28
N ARG A 257 -8.02 -7.05 31.28
CA ARG A 257 -8.55 -5.72 30.92
C ARG A 257 -8.18 -5.27 29.49
N MET A 258 -7.94 -6.21 28.61
CA MET A 258 -7.78 -5.90 27.19
C MET A 258 -9.12 -5.59 26.54
N VAL A 259 -10.21 -6.17 27.06
CA VAL A 259 -11.60 -5.84 26.68
C VAL A 259 -12.40 -5.46 27.92
N ASP A 260 -13.51 -4.73 27.74
CA ASP A 260 -14.34 -4.19 28.82
C ASP A 260 -15.53 -5.10 29.15
N GLY A 261 -15.87 -6.03 28.25
CA GLY A 261 -16.93 -7.00 28.46
C GLY A 261 -16.95 -8.12 27.44
N LEU A 262 -17.58 -9.22 27.85
CA LEU A 262 -17.91 -10.33 26.95
C LEU A 262 -19.39 -10.22 26.62
N LYS A 263 -19.70 -10.01 25.33
CA LYS A 263 -21.05 -9.78 24.82
C LYS A 263 -21.26 -10.40 23.46
N TYR A 264 -22.51 -10.76 23.19
CA TYR A 264 -22.95 -11.01 21.83
C TYR A 264 -23.24 -9.70 21.11
N GLU A 265 -23.30 -9.72 19.78
CA GLU A 265 -23.50 -8.50 18.96
C GLU A 265 -24.82 -7.80 19.30
N ASP A 266 -25.93 -8.56 19.49
CA ASP A 266 -27.24 -8.04 19.88
C ASP A 266 -27.20 -7.30 21.24
N GLU A 267 -26.38 -7.77 22.20
CA GLU A 267 -26.20 -7.09 23.48
C GLU A 267 -25.40 -5.77 23.32
N VAL A 268 -24.51 -5.69 22.33
CA VAL A 268 -23.80 -4.43 22.01
C VAL A 268 -24.74 -3.48 21.28
N GLU A 269 -25.60 -3.97 20.40
CA GLU A 269 -26.66 -3.16 19.81
C GLU A 269 -27.62 -2.59 20.86
N ASP A 270 -27.97 -3.34 21.91
CA ASP A 270 -28.76 -2.81 23.03
C ASP A 270 -28.06 -1.67 23.76
N ILE A 271 -26.74 -1.75 23.94
CA ILE A 271 -25.93 -0.65 24.49
C ILE A 271 -25.97 0.58 23.57
N LEU A 272 -25.85 0.39 22.26
CA LEU A 272 -25.94 1.48 21.28
C LEU A 272 -27.34 2.12 21.32
N ARG A 273 -28.45 1.33 21.42
CA ARG A 273 -29.80 1.87 21.57
C ARG A 273 -29.93 2.72 22.83
N GLU A 274 -29.38 2.25 23.96
CA GLU A 274 -29.38 3.00 25.22
C GLU A 274 -28.61 4.33 25.10
N MET A 275 -27.43 4.31 24.47
CA MET A 275 -26.62 5.51 24.27
C MET A 275 -27.28 6.54 23.34
N LEU A 276 -28.04 6.06 22.36
CA LEU A 276 -28.78 6.91 21.41
C LEU A 276 -30.16 7.33 21.91
N GLU A 277 -30.56 6.88 23.12
CA GLU A 277 -31.91 7.11 23.67
C GLU A 277 -33.00 6.65 22.70
N LEU A 278 -32.90 5.43 22.17
CA LEU A 278 -33.86 4.76 21.30
C LEU A 278 -34.71 3.76 22.10
N ASP A 279 -35.93 3.49 21.63
CA ASP A 279 -36.75 2.43 22.20
C ASP A 279 -36.19 1.03 21.87
N ALA A 280 -36.48 0.02 22.69
CA ALA A 280 -35.88 -1.32 22.56
C ALA A 280 -36.23 -2.05 21.25
N ASP A 281 -37.31 -1.65 20.57
CA ASP A 281 -37.79 -2.18 19.29
C ASP A 281 -37.48 -1.25 18.10
N GLU A 282 -36.74 -0.18 18.34
CA GLU A 282 -36.34 0.77 17.32
C GLU A 282 -35.04 0.31 16.65
N ASP A 283 -34.99 0.39 15.33
CA ASP A 283 -33.79 0.10 14.56
C ASP A 283 -32.70 1.17 14.80
N ILE A 284 -31.47 0.74 14.97
CA ILE A 284 -30.34 1.68 15.12
C ILE A 284 -30.03 2.26 13.74
N PRO A 285 -30.08 3.58 13.54
CA PRO A 285 -29.64 4.21 12.30
C PRO A 285 -28.12 4.01 12.15
N MET A 286 -27.71 3.01 11.36
CA MET A 286 -26.30 2.75 11.05
C MET A 286 -26.00 3.12 9.61
N VAL A 287 -24.87 3.77 9.40
CA VAL A 287 -24.32 4.08 8.08
C VAL A 287 -22.90 3.54 8.00
N THR A 288 -22.60 2.73 6.99
CA THR A 288 -21.23 2.25 6.75
C THR A 288 -20.36 3.39 6.24
N LEU A 289 -19.05 3.25 6.38
CA LEU A 289 -18.08 4.25 5.91
C LEU A 289 -18.28 4.56 4.42
N GLY A 290 -18.41 3.53 3.57
CA GLY A 290 -18.65 3.69 2.13
C GLY A 290 -20.00 4.34 1.80
N GLU A 291 -21.06 4.06 2.57
CA GLU A 291 -22.37 4.71 2.43
C GLU A 291 -22.31 6.16 2.85
N TYR A 292 -21.60 6.48 3.95
CA TYR A 292 -21.42 7.85 4.42
C TYR A 292 -20.65 8.69 3.40
N ILE A 293 -19.55 8.15 2.84
CA ILE A 293 -18.79 8.79 1.75
C ILE A 293 -19.69 9.05 0.52
N ALA A 294 -20.56 8.10 0.17
CA ALA A 294 -21.46 8.26 -0.96
C ALA A 294 -22.59 9.29 -0.71
N ALA A 295 -23.08 9.36 0.53
CA ALA A 295 -24.13 10.31 0.95
C ALA A 295 -23.58 11.75 1.10
N ASN A 296 -22.35 11.86 1.59
CA ASN A 296 -21.66 13.12 1.87
C ASN A 296 -20.34 13.18 1.08
N PRO A 297 -20.38 13.26 -0.27
CA PRO A 297 -19.16 13.37 -1.04
C PRO A 297 -18.41 14.63 -0.61
N TYR A 298 -17.16 14.45 -0.22
CA TYR A 298 -16.32 15.57 0.14
C TYR A 298 -16.27 16.59 -0.98
N THR A 299 -16.71 17.80 -0.68
CA THR A 299 -16.64 18.93 -1.59
C THR A 299 -15.74 19.97 -0.94
N PRO A 300 -14.49 20.11 -1.40
CA PRO A 300 -13.58 21.07 -0.82
C PRO A 300 -14.15 22.49 -0.97
N THR A 301 -14.03 23.30 0.07
CA THR A 301 -14.30 24.73 -0.04
C THR A 301 -13.36 25.31 -1.08
N TYR A 302 -13.89 26.05 -2.04
CA TYR A 302 -13.07 26.64 -3.10
C TYR A 302 -12.05 27.63 -2.51
N SER A 303 -10.80 27.46 -2.90
CA SER A 303 -9.71 28.40 -2.65
C SER A 303 -8.82 28.51 -3.89
N ASP A 304 -8.24 29.68 -4.10
CA ASP A 304 -7.20 29.90 -5.12
C ASP A 304 -5.85 29.27 -4.72
N ASN A 305 -5.72 28.85 -3.46
CA ASN A 305 -4.54 28.18 -2.94
C ASN A 305 -4.75 26.65 -2.97
N LYS A 306 -4.18 25.97 -3.94
CA LYS A 306 -4.32 24.53 -4.07
C LYS A 306 -3.10 23.81 -3.50
N ILE A 307 -3.36 22.82 -2.65
CA ILE A 307 -2.38 21.80 -2.25
C ILE A 307 -2.66 20.56 -3.11
N GLU A 308 -1.72 20.22 -3.96
CA GLU A 308 -1.84 19.06 -4.85
C GLU A 308 -1.32 17.82 -4.16
N VAL A 309 -2.14 16.77 -4.04
CA VAL A 309 -1.71 15.43 -3.59
C VAL A 309 -1.48 14.57 -4.82
N ILE A 310 -0.25 14.11 -5.00
CA ILE A 310 0.17 13.23 -6.10
C ILE A 310 0.55 11.88 -5.48
N TYR A 311 0.07 10.79 -6.09
CA TYR A 311 0.30 9.44 -5.57
C TYR A 311 1.44 8.74 -6.33
N ALA A 312 2.39 8.21 -5.58
CA ALA A 312 3.51 7.39 -6.04
C ALA A 312 3.37 5.97 -5.49
N GLU A 313 2.43 5.20 -6.05
CA GLU A 313 2.07 3.87 -5.56
C GLU A 313 2.58 2.76 -6.48
N GLY A 314 3.12 1.70 -5.88
CA GLY A 314 3.56 0.49 -6.58
C GLY A 314 5.04 0.45 -6.94
N GLN A 315 5.43 -0.58 -7.69
CA GLN A 315 6.83 -0.77 -8.11
C GLN A 315 7.22 0.23 -9.20
N ILE A 316 8.35 0.91 -9.01
CA ILE A 316 8.86 1.91 -9.95
C ILE A 316 9.41 1.24 -11.21
N VAL A 317 8.84 1.60 -12.36
CA VAL A 317 9.21 1.09 -13.69
C VAL A 317 9.50 2.23 -14.67
N GLN A 318 10.18 1.93 -15.78
CA GLN A 318 10.38 2.91 -16.84
C GLN A 318 9.11 3.08 -17.69
N GLY A 319 8.88 4.30 -18.16
CA GLY A 319 7.74 4.62 -19.04
C GLY A 319 6.47 4.98 -18.28
N THR A 320 5.33 4.60 -18.83
CA THR A 320 4.00 4.89 -18.28
C THR A 320 3.58 3.91 -17.20
N SER A 321 2.74 4.38 -16.28
CA SER A 321 2.16 3.52 -15.23
C SER A 321 1.21 2.50 -15.84
N GLU A 322 1.26 1.27 -15.30
CA GLU A 322 0.29 0.21 -15.50
C GLU A 322 -0.29 -0.20 -14.14
N GLN A 323 -1.32 -1.03 -14.12
CA GLN A 323 -1.93 -1.46 -12.87
C GLN A 323 -0.91 -2.08 -11.90
N GLY A 324 -0.78 -1.49 -10.71
CA GLY A 324 0.15 -1.91 -9.65
C GLY A 324 1.60 -1.51 -9.90
N THR A 325 1.88 -0.67 -10.90
CA THR A 325 3.22 -0.12 -11.17
C THR A 325 3.20 1.40 -11.24
N LEU A 326 4.32 1.99 -10.85
CA LEU A 326 4.59 3.43 -10.91
C LEU A 326 5.53 3.73 -12.07
N GLY A 327 4.99 4.24 -13.18
CA GLY A 327 5.74 4.62 -14.37
C GLY A 327 6.47 5.95 -14.20
N SER A 328 7.76 5.97 -14.51
CA SER A 328 8.58 7.19 -14.38
C SER A 328 8.10 8.35 -15.25
N THR A 329 7.59 8.08 -16.45
CA THR A 329 7.04 9.12 -17.33
C THR A 329 5.76 9.70 -16.73
N THR A 330 4.82 8.84 -16.31
CA THR A 330 3.54 9.27 -15.74
C THR A 330 3.73 10.17 -14.51
N LEU A 331 4.57 9.74 -13.56
CA LEU A 331 4.79 10.54 -12.35
C LEU A 331 5.57 11.82 -12.64
N ALA A 332 6.59 11.78 -13.50
CA ALA A 332 7.35 12.98 -13.88
C ALA A 332 6.45 14.01 -14.57
N ASP A 333 5.54 13.58 -15.43
CA ASP A 333 4.60 14.48 -16.10
C ASP A 333 3.62 15.13 -15.10
N GLN A 334 3.08 14.36 -14.13
CA GLN A 334 2.22 14.90 -13.06
C GLN A 334 2.96 15.94 -12.19
N LEU A 335 4.21 15.65 -11.81
CA LEU A 335 5.04 16.60 -11.05
C LEU A 335 5.34 17.86 -11.85
N ALA A 336 5.59 17.73 -13.16
CA ALA A 336 5.82 18.85 -14.06
C ALA A 336 4.56 19.70 -14.24
N GLU A 337 3.38 19.09 -14.37
CA GLU A 337 2.10 19.77 -14.42
C GLU A 337 1.84 20.58 -13.15
N ALA A 338 2.00 19.95 -11.97
CA ALA A 338 1.88 20.62 -10.69
C ALA A 338 2.90 21.77 -10.52
N ARG A 339 4.12 21.61 -11.06
CA ARG A 339 5.15 22.68 -11.07
C ARG A 339 4.73 23.88 -11.89
N LEU A 340 4.06 23.67 -13.03
CA LEU A 340 3.69 24.72 -13.99
C LEU A 340 2.33 25.36 -13.67
N ASP A 341 1.46 24.71 -12.89
CA ASP A 341 0.15 25.24 -12.51
C ASP A 341 0.31 26.33 -11.44
N GLU A 342 0.00 27.59 -11.78
CA GLU A 342 0.12 28.74 -10.87
C GLU A 342 -0.83 28.69 -9.67
N GLU A 343 -1.92 27.92 -9.75
CA GLU A 343 -2.88 27.74 -8.65
C GLU A 343 -2.36 26.76 -7.58
N VAL A 344 -1.47 25.83 -7.95
CA VAL A 344 -0.82 24.92 -7.01
C VAL A 344 0.24 25.67 -6.22
N LYS A 345 0.04 25.76 -4.90
CA LYS A 345 0.95 26.47 -3.98
C LYS A 345 1.98 25.54 -3.32
N ALA A 346 1.60 24.28 -3.05
CA ALA A 346 2.51 23.24 -2.60
C ALA A 346 2.05 21.87 -3.10
N VAL A 347 2.96 20.90 -3.06
CA VAL A 347 2.69 19.51 -3.46
C VAL A 347 2.96 18.59 -2.28
N VAL A 348 2.04 17.65 -2.05
CA VAL A 348 2.25 16.49 -1.20
C VAL A 348 2.43 15.27 -2.10
N LEU A 349 3.61 14.66 -2.09
CA LEU A 349 3.85 13.39 -2.77
C LEU A 349 3.59 12.25 -1.77
N ARG A 350 2.45 11.55 -1.95
CA ARG A 350 2.15 10.35 -1.17
C ARG A 350 2.87 9.17 -1.78
N VAL A 351 3.83 8.60 -1.04
CA VAL A 351 4.69 7.51 -1.52
C VAL A 351 4.31 6.21 -0.82
N ASN A 352 3.85 5.22 -1.60
CA ASN A 352 3.65 3.85 -1.14
C ASN A 352 4.33 2.88 -2.13
N SER A 353 5.67 2.83 -2.10
CA SER A 353 6.49 2.14 -3.07
C SER A 353 7.67 1.40 -2.44
N PRO A 354 7.87 0.10 -2.76
CA PRO A 354 9.06 -0.65 -2.36
C PRO A 354 10.31 -0.27 -3.18
N GLY A 355 10.16 0.66 -4.14
CA GLY A 355 11.17 1.03 -5.12
C GLY A 355 11.03 0.28 -6.44
N GLY A 356 12.12 0.15 -7.20
CA GLY A 356 12.15 -0.50 -8.51
C GLY A 356 13.36 -0.14 -9.34
N SER A 357 13.15 0.24 -10.61
CA SER A 357 14.22 0.65 -11.53
C SER A 357 14.94 1.90 -11.02
N ALA A 358 16.25 1.80 -10.83
CA ALA A 358 17.06 2.94 -10.40
C ALA A 358 17.05 4.09 -11.43
N LEU A 359 17.03 3.77 -12.72
CA LEU A 359 16.94 4.79 -13.78
C LEU A 359 15.59 5.50 -13.76
N ALA A 360 14.51 4.77 -13.56
CA ALA A 360 13.18 5.35 -13.43
C ALA A 360 13.08 6.28 -12.20
N SER A 361 13.66 5.85 -11.07
CA SER A 361 13.74 6.67 -9.85
C SER A 361 14.53 7.95 -10.07
N GLU A 362 15.62 7.91 -10.86
CA GLU A 362 16.42 9.10 -11.22
C GLU A 362 15.61 10.09 -12.07
N VAL A 363 14.82 9.59 -13.04
CA VAL A 363 13.94 10.44 -13.86
C VAL A 363 12.93 11.19 -12.99
N ILE A 364 12.28 10.50 -12.05
CA ILE A 364 11.33 11.10 -11.11
C ILE A 364 12.05 12.07 -10.16
N TRP A 365 13.17 11.66 -9.59
CA TRP A 365 13.99 12.50 -8.69
C TRP A 365 14.33 13.83 -9.35
N ARG A 366 14.69 13.83 -10.65
CA ARG A 366 15.01 15.07 -11.35
C ARG A 366 13.82 16.03 -11.40
N GLU A 367 12.61 15.55 -11.64
CA GLU A 367 11.44 16.42 -11.66
C GLU A 367 11.06 16.90 -10.25
N MET A 368 11.23 16.06 -9.22
CA MET A 368 11.11 16.48 -7.82
C MET A 368 12.06 17.62 -7.47
N GLU A 369 13.32 17.56 -7.90
CA GLU A 369 14.30 18.64 -7.72
C GLU A 369 13.90 19.93 -8.46
N LEU A 370 13.30 19.84 -9.64
CA LEU A 370 12.80 20.99 -10.38
C LEU A 370 11.57 21.61 -9.71
N LEU A 371 10.67 20.78 -9.21
CA LEU A 371 9.45 21.20 -8.52
C LEU A 371 9.79 21.93 -7.22
N ARG A 372 10.62 21.34 -6.35
CA ARG A 372 10.97 21.94 -5.06
C ARG A 372 11.71 23.27 -5.16
N GLN A 373 12.36 23.58 -6.29
CA GLN A 373 12.96 24.89 -6.53
C GLN A 373 11.92 26.00 -6.74
N GLN A 374 10.66 25.65 -6.97
CA GLN A 374 9.59 26.59 -7.28
C GLN A 374 8.48 26.60 -6.24
N LYS A 375 8.21 25.45 -5.62
CA LYS A 375 7.10 25.25 -4.68
C LYS A 375 7.52 24.33 -3.55
N PRO A 376 6.99 24.48 -2.34
CA PRO A 376 7.18 23.50 -1.27
C PRO A 376 6.73 22.10 -1.69
N VAL A 377 7.55 21.10 -1.40
CA VAL A 377 7.24 19.69 -1.65
C VAL A 377 7.39 18.91 -0.36
N ILE A 378 6.30 18.31 0.08
CA ILE A 378 6.24 17.46 1.25
C ILE A 378 6.04 16.02 0.79
N VAL A 379 6.80 15.09 1.34
CA VAL A 379 6.55 13.66 1.14
C VAL A 379 5.76 13.13 2.33
N SER A 380 4.65 12.43 2.03
CA SER A 380 3.93 11.58 2.98
C SER A 380 4.19 10.12 2.62
N MET A 381 4.79 9.37 3.52
CA MET A 381 5.07 7.95 3.31
C MET A 381 3.93 7.10 3.86
N GLY A 382 3.41 6.16 3.05
CA GLY A 382 2.48 5.13 3.48
C GLY A 382 3.19 3.92 4.08
N ASP A 383 2.76 2.71 3.70
CA ASP A 383 3.37 1.47 4.20
C ASP A 383 4.83 1.32 3.83
N TYR A 384 5.16 1.71 2.60
CA TYR A 384 6.49 1.58 2.03
C TYR A 384 6.92 2.87 1.33
N ALA A 385 8.07 3.39 1.70
CA ALA A 385 8.80 4.37 0.92
C ALA A 385 10.29 4.02 0.95
N ALA A 386 10.61 2.87 0.34
CA ALA A 386 11.92 2.24 0.49
C ALA A 386 12.67 2.16 -0.85
N SER A 387 13.99 2.20 -0.78
CA SER A 387 14.87 2.05 -1.92
C SER A 387 14.59 3.11 -3.01
N GLY A 388 14.07 2.75 -4.19
CA GLY A 388 13.61 3.70 -5.20
C GLY A 388 12.53 4.66 -4.68
N GLY A 389 11.64 4.19 -3.79
CA GLY A 389 10.66 5.03 -3.09
C GLY A 389 11.31 6.07 -2.20
N TYR A 390 12.38 5.72 -1.48
CA TYR A 390 13.17 6.70 -0.72
C TYR A 390 13.99 7.62 -1.63
N TYR A 391 14.49 7.09 -2.75
CA TYR A 391 15.24 7.85 -3.75
C TYR A 391 14.45 9.07 -4.24
N ILE A 392 13.19 8.87 -4.61
CA ILE A 392 12.32 9.96 -5.08
C ILE A 392 11.87 10.88 -3.94
N SER A 393 11.86 10.39 -2.71
CA SER A 393 11.46 11.15 -1.51
C SER A 393 12.58 12.05 -0.98
N ALA A 394 13.84 11.66 -1.19
CA ALA A 394 15.01 12.29 -0.58
C ALA A 394 15.12 13.82 -0.79
N PRO A 395 14.74 14.41 -1.96
CA PRO A 395 14.85 15.84 -2.18
C PRO A 395 13.76 16.70 -1.53
N ALA A 396 12.72 16.11 -0.91
CA ALA A 396 11.61 16.87 -0.34
C ALA A 396 12.02 17.87 0.74
N ASP A 397 11.25 18.96 0.90
CA ASP A 397 11.45 19.99 1.93
C ASP A 397 11.10 19.49 3.34
N ALA A 398 10.24 18.47 3.43
CA ALA A 398 10.01 17.67 4.62
C ALA A 398 9.51 16.27 4.23
N ILE A 399 9.89 15.29 5.02
CA ILE A 399 9.44 13.90 4.92
C ILE A 399 8.67 13.54 6.18
N VAL A 400 7.41 13.16 6.00
CA VAL A 400 6.50 12.69 7.04
C VAL A 400 6.27 11.20 6.81
N ALA A 401 6.31 10.40 7.87
CA ALA A 401 6.05 8.97 7.83
C ALA A 401 5.32 8.52 9.09
N ASP A 402 4.48 7.51 8.99
CA ASP A 402 3.95 6.83 10.16
C ASP A 402 5.08 6.09 10.89
N ALA A 403 4.94 5.86 12.19
CA ALA A 403 6.00 5.24 12.98
C ALA A 403 6.37 3.84 12.46
N THR A 404 5.39 3.13 11.91
CA THR A 404 5.54 1.77 11.37
C THR A 404 5.86 1.71 9.88
N THR A 405 5.84 2.83 9.13
CA THR A 405 6.27 2.90 7.72
C THR A 405 7.62 2.21 7.52
N LEU A 406 7.77 1.46 6.42
CA LEU A 406 9.06 0.89 6.03
C LEU A 406 9.76 1.79 5.02
N THR A 407 10.95 2.29 5.39
CA THR A 407 11.68 3.29 4.60
C THR A 407 13.19 3.01 4.49
N GLY A 408 13.94 3.93 3.91
CA GLY A 408 15.38 3.79 3.72
C GLY A 408 15.72 2.80 2.61
N SER A 409 16.30 1.64 2.94
CA SER A 409 16.80 0.65 1.98
C SER A 409 17.73 1.26 0.92
N ILE A 410 18.55 2.28 1.32
CA ILE A 410 19.50 2.98 0.45
C ILE A 410 20.55 2.00 -0.01
N GLY A 411 20.32 1.42 -1.20
CA GLY A 411 21.15 0.36 -1.74
C GLY A 411 20.61 -0.14 -3.07
N VAL A 412 21.48 -0.77 -3.85
CA VAL A 412 21.17 -1.20 -5.21
C VAL A 412 21.65 -2.62 -5.46
N PHE A 413 20.98 -3.33 -6.35
CA PHE A 413 21.38 -4.65 -6.81
C PHE A 413 21.02 -4.88 -8.27
N GLY A 414 21.60 -5.92 -8.85
CA GLY A 414 21.20 -6.54 -10.11
C GLY A 414 21.06 -8.04 -9.90
N LEU A 415 20.07 -8.64 -10.51
CA LEU A 415 19.83 -10.08 -10.48
C LEU A 415 19.62 -10.59 -11.90
N MET A 416 20.38 -11.60 -12.28
CA MET A 416 20.23 -12.30 -13.56
C MET A 416 20.14 -13.80 -13.27
N PHE A 417 19.46 -14.54 -14.15
CA PHE A 417 19.35 -15.99 -14.03
C PHE A 417 20.07 -16.68 -15.19
N ASN A 418 20.97 -17.60 -14.86
CA ASN A 418 21.56 -18.51 -15.83
C ASN A 418 20.80 -19.85 -15.82
N ALA A 419 20.11 -20.16 -16.88
CA ALA A 419 19.33 -21.37 -17.05
C ALA A 419 20.05 -22.42 -17.94
N GLU A 420 21.34 -22.25 -18.24
CA GLU A 420 22.12 -23.17 -19.11
C GLU A 420 21.98 -24.64 -18.67
N LYS A 421 22.13 -24.92 -17.36
CA LYS A 421 22.01 -26.27 -16.82
C LYS A 421 20.58 -26.82 -16.90
N ALA A 422 19.58 -25.95 -16.72
CA ALA A 422 18.17 -26.30 -16.90
C ALA A 422 17.88 -26.70 -18.35
N LEU A 423 18.31 -25.88 -19.29
CA LEU A 423 18.15 -26.12 -20.71
C LEU A 423 18.87 -27.39 -21.17
N ASN A 424 20.18 -27.49 -20.91
CA ASN A 424 21.00 -28.59 -21.42
C ASN A 424 20.71 -29.93 -20.72
N ASN A 425 20.63 -29.92 -19.36
CA ASN A 425 20.60 -31.18 -18.60
C ASN A 425 19.18 -31.65 -18.26
N LYS A 426 18.19 -30.75 -18.19
CA LYS A 426 16.80 -31.08 -17.85
C LYS A 426 15.90 -31.17 -19.08
N LEU A 427 16.04 -30.21 -20.00
CA LEU A 427 15.19 -30.11 -21.18
C LEU A 427 15.85 -30.69 -22.46
N GLY A 428 17.16 -30.92 -22.46
CA GLY A 428 17.90 -31.39 -23.65
C GLY A 428 17.96 -30.35 -24.78
N VAL A 429 17.79 -29.06 -24.43
CA VAL A 429 17.85 -27.95 -25.39
C VAL A 429 19.24 -27.32 -25.35
N THR A 430 19.88 -27.21 -26.49
CA THR A 430 21.17 -26.54 -26.66
C THR A 430 21.01 -25.28 -27.48
N ILE A 431 21.74 -24.21 -27.12
CA ILE A 431 21.71 -22.93 -27.81
C ILE A 431 23.12 -22.65 -28.34
N ASP A 432 23.21 -22.42 -29.65
CA ASP A 432 24.43 -21.98 -30.33
C ASP A 432 24.24 -20.54 -30.81
N VAL A 433 25.25 -19.68 -30.63
CA VAL A 433 25.13 -18.23 -30.88
C VAL A 433 26.22 -17.74 -31.81
N ALA A 434 25.82 -17.20 -32.94
CA ALA A 434 26.71 -16.41 -33.78
C ALA A 434 26.74 -14.95 -33.29
N LYS A 435 27.95 -14.45 -32.98
CA LYS A 435 28.14 -13.11 -32.39
C LYS A 435 29.11 -12.27 -33.21
N THR A 436 28.83 -10.97 -33.29
CA THR A 436 29.78 -9.99 -33.84
C THR A 436 30.85 -9.61 -32.85
N ASN A 437 30.49 -9.57 -31.55
CA ASN A 437 31.37 -9.15 -30.46
C ASN A 437 31.21 -10.10 -29.26
N PRO A 438 32.24 -10.30 -28.40
CA PRO A 438 32.21 -11.28 -27.32
C PRO A 438 31.03 -11.18 -26.35
N SER A 439 30.58 -9.96 -26.04
CA SER A 439 29.48 -9.71 -25.08
C SER A 439 28.14 -9.40 -25.73
N ALA A 440 27.94 -9.72 -27.01
CA ALA A 440 26.68 -9.43 -27.72
C ALA A 440 25.47 -10.18 -27.15
N ASP A 441 25.69 -11.26 -26.41
CA ASP A 441 24.70 -12.09 -25.72
C ASP A 441 24.75 -11.92 -24.19
N MET A 442 25.29 -10.81 -23.69
CA MET A 442 25.27 -10.48 -22.27
C MET A 442 23.81 -10.32 -21.78
N GLY A 443 23.50 -10.89 -20.62
CA GLY A 443 22.14 -10.86 -20.06
C GLY A 443 21.23 -12.01 -20.53
N MET A 444 21.60 -12.74 -21.60
CA MET A 444 20.82 -13.88 -22.03
C MET A 444 20.89 -15.05 -21.03
N PRO A 445 19.80 -15.78 -20.77
CA PRO A 445 19.73 -16.75 -19.66
C PRO A 445 20.41 -18.10 -19.95
N PHE A 446 21.01 -18.26 -21.13
CA PHE A 446 21.61 -19.55 -21.53
C PHE A 446 23.13 -19.64 -21.29
N ARG A 447 23.72 -18.66 -20.62
CA ARG A 447 25.10 -18.69 -20.14
C ARG A 447 25.32 -17.80 -18.92
N ALA A 448 26.36 -18.09 -18.16
CA ALA A 448 26.82 -17.20 -17.11
C ALA A 448 27.50 -15.93 -17.70
N VAL A 449 27.44 -14.82 -16.96
CA VAL A 449 28.22 -13.62 -17.30
C VAL A 449 29.71 -13.87 -17.14
N SER A 450 30.50 -13.35 -18.06
CA SER A 450 31.96 -13.42 -17.98
C SER A 450 32.52 -12.48 -16.88
N SER A 451 33.78 -12.70 -16.50
CA SER A 451 34.44 -11.85 -15.50
C SER A 451 34.50 -10.37 -15.91
N ASN A 452 34.67 -10.09 -17.23
CA ASN A 452 34.67 -8.72 -17.73
C ASN A 452 33.27 -8.08 -17.68
N GLU A 453 32.23 -8.81 -18.05
CA GLU A 453 30.83 -8.36 -17.95
C GLU A 453 30.46 -8.11 -16.50
N ARG A 454 30.81 -9.05 -15.58
CA ARG A 454 30.61 -8.88 -14.14
C ARG A 454 31.26 -7.59 -13.62
N ALA A 455 32.51 -7.32 -13.99
CA ALA A 455 33.22 -6.11 -13.57
C ALA A 455 32.52 -4.81 -14.08
N LYS A 456 31.94 -4.86 -15.29
CA LYS A 456 31.17 -3.71 -15.82
C LYS A 456 29.86 -3.50 -15.10
N ILE A 457 29.13 -4.58 -14.83
CA ILE A 457 27.87 -4.54 -14.07
C ILE A 457 28.15 -4.01 -12.65
N MET A 458 29.16 -4.54 -11.95
CA MET A 458 29.52 -4.08 -10.61
C MET A 458 29.89 -2.59 -10.59
N ARG A 459 30.64 -2.11 -11.59
CA ARG A 459 30.94 -0.68 -11.70
C ARG A 459 29.66 0.18 -11.85
N SER A 460 28.69 -0.28 -12.64
CA SER A 460 27.39 0.40 -12.78
C SER A 460 26.63 0.42 -11.44
N ILE A 461 26.61 -0.69 -10.73
CA ILE A 461 25.99 -0.81 -9.38
C ILE A 461 26.62 0.20 -8.40
N GLU A 462 27.96 0.26 -8.36
CA GLU A 462 28.71 1.18 -7.49
C GLU A 462 28.44 2.65 -7.85
N GLN A 463 28.36 2.95 -9.15
CA GLN A 463 28.04 4.31 -9.62
C GLN A 463 26.62 4.73 -9.19
N VAL A 464 25.62 3.87 -9.42
CA VAL A 464 24.23 4.15 -9.02
C VAL A 464 24.10 4.26 -7.50
N TYR A 465 24.79 3.41 -6.75
CA TYR A 465 24.81 3.52 -5.28
C TYR A 465 25.38 4.85 -4.82
N SER A 466 26.53 5.26 -5.38
CA SER A 466 27.14 6.55 -5.03
C SER A 466 26.25 7.74 -5.40
N THR A 467 25.54 7.67 -6.53
CA THR A 467 24.54 8.69 -6.92
C THR A 467 23.41 8.75 -5.90
N PHE A 468 22.84 7.62 -5.52
CA PHE A 468 21.78 7.55 -4.53
C PHE A 468 22.20 8.13 -3.17
N VAL A 469 23.38 7.73 -2.67
CA VAL A 469 23.91 8.26 -1.39
C VAL A 469 24.11 9.78 -1.48
N ASN A 470 24.60 10.32 -2.60
CA ASN A 470 24.75 11.76 -2.79
C ASN A 470 23.41 12.49 -2.80
N HIS A 471 22.39 11.96 -3.50
CA HIS A 471 21.05 12.57 -3.50
C HIS A 471 20.44 12.61 -2.09
N VAL A 472 20.63 11.56 -1.31
CA VAL A 472 20.20 11.55 0.09
C VAL A 472 21.00 12.53 0.93
N ALA A 473 22.33 12.58 0.75
CA ALA A 473 23.21 13.50 1.48
C ALA A 473 22.81 14.96 1.22
N ASP A 474 22.57 15.31 -0.04
CA ASP A 474 22.16 16.65 -0.45
C ASP A 474 20.75 16.99 0.07
N GLY A 475 19.78 16.09 -0.10
CA GLY A 475 18.39 16.30 0.29
C GLY A 475 18.18 16.32 1.82
N ARG A 476 18.98 15.57 2.57
CA ARG A 476 18.87 15.47 4.05
C ARG A 476 19.94 16.27 4.80
N ASN A 477 20.74 17.08 4.09
CA ASN A 477 21.85 17.86 4.66
C ASN A 477 22.80 17.00 5.51
N MET A 478 23.16 15.83 4.99
CA MET A 478 24.07 14.87 5.60
C MET A 478 25.37 14.75 4.81
N THR A 479 26.40 14.17 5.41
CA THR A 479 27.62 13.81 4.64
C THR A 479 27.43 12.47 3.94
N PHE A 480 28.16 12.22 2.85
CA PHE A 480 28.20 10.92 2.17
C PHE A 480 28.47 9.78 3.16
N ASP A 481 29.49 9.91 4.00
CA ASP A 481 29.89 8.88 4.96
C ASP A 481 28.79 8.61 6.01
N SER A 482 28.04 9.64 6.42
CA SER A 482 26.91 9.48 7.35
C SER A 482 25.77 8.72 6.72
N VAL A 483 25.44 9.02 5.46
CA VAL A 483 24.40 8.30 4.72
C VAL A 483 24.83 6.87 4.42
N ASP A 484 26.10 6.65 4.02
CA ASP A 484 26.61 5.30 3.78
C ASP A 484 26.56 4.43 5.05
N ALA A 485 26.85 4.99 6.21
CA ALA A 485 26.82 4.28 7.49
C ALA A 485 25.42 3.78 7.88
N ILE A 486 24.35 4.52 7.55
CA ILE A 486 22.95 4.14 7.81
C ILE A 486 22.29 3.50 6.58
N GLY A 487 22.94 3.57 5.42
CA GLY A 487 22.50 3.02 4.14
C GLY A 487 22.81 1.54 4.00
N GLN A 488 23.70 1.17 3.10
CA GLN A 488 24.11 -0.22 2.82
C GLN A 488 22.92 -1.16 2.52
N GLY A 489 21.81 -0.59 2.04
CA GLY A 489 20.57 -1.30 1.75
C GLY A 489 19.68 -1.60 2.97
N ARG A 490 19.98 -1.02 4.15
CA ARG A 490 19.23 -1.26 5.37
C ARG A 490 17.84 -0.61 5.31
N VAL A 491 16.83 -1.40 5.65
CA VAL A 491 15.45 -0.94 5.85
C VAL A 491 15.29 -0.48 7.29
N TRP A 492 14.55 0.60 7.47
CA TRP A 492 14.23 1.22 8.74
C TRP A 492 12.71 1.36 8.87
N THR A 493 12.19 1.43 10.08
CA THR A 493 10.83 1.91 10.31
C THR A 493 10.81 3.45 10.25
N GLY A 494 9.62 4.06 10.16
CA GLY A 494 9.48 5.51 10.21
C GLY A 494 10.07 6.07 11.51
N ASN A 495 9.81 5.41 12.62
CA ASN A 495 10.34 5.75 13.94
C ASN A 495 11.88 5.73 13.99
N ASP A 496 12.48 4.66 13.46
CA ASP A 496 13.94 4.56 13.35
C ASP A 496 14.48 5.59 12.34
N GLY A 497 13.79 5.78 11.21
CA GLY A 497 14.11 6.77 10.18
C GLY A 497 14.15 8.20 10.73
N ASN A 498 13.19 8.54 11.60
CA ASN A 498 13.16 9.83 12.27
C ASN A 498 14.38 10.02 13.19
N ARG A 499 14.73 9.02 14.00
CA ARG A 499 15.89 9.08 14.89
C ARG A 499 17.23 9.24 14.17
N ILE A 500 17.35 8.75 12.94
CA ILE A 500 18.59 8.81 12.16
C ILE A 500 18.59 9.91 11.09
N GLY A 501 17.52 10.72 11.00
CA GLY A 501 17.43 11.88 10.11
C GLY A 501 17.01 11.57 8.67
N LEU A 502 16.47 10.38 8.39
CA LEU A 502 15.86 10.03 7.11
C LEU A 502 14.41 10.49 6.99
N VAL A 503 13.72 10.68 8.10
CA VAL A 503 12.34 11.18 8.23
C VAL A 503 12.40 12.40 9.15
N ASP A 504 11.65 13.45 8.81
CA ASP A 504 11.63 14.69 9.59
C ASP A 504 10.63 14.63 10.72
N GLN A 505 9.44 14.07 10.47
CA GLN A 505 8.35 14.02 11.43
C GLN A 505 7.55 12.73 11.32
N ILE A 506 7.01 12.29 12.46
CA ILE A 506 6.08 11.17 12.52
C ILE A 506 4.67 11.72 12.36
N GLY A 507 3.87 11.09 11.47
CA GLY A 507 2.49 11.43 11.16
C GLY A 507 2.05 10.91 9.80
N GLY A 508 0.73 10.98 9.54
CA GLY A 508 0.10 10.51 8.31
C GLY A 508 -0.07 11.60 7.24
N LEU A 509 -0.92 11.29 6.26
CA LEU A 509 -1.20 12.15 5.11
C LEU A 509 -1.79 13.51 5.52
N GLN A 510 -2.73 13.54 6.46
CA GLN A 510 -3.35 14.77 6.97
C GLN A 510 -2.30 15.76 7.48
N TYR A 511 -1.35 15.24 8.27
CA TYR A 511 -0.28 16.06 8.83
C TYR A 511 0.67 16.60 7.75
N ALA A 512 0.98 15.80 6.74
CA ALA A 512 1.78 16.23 5.60
C ALA A 512 1.09 17.35 4.79
N ILE A 513 -0.25 17.28 4.62
CA ILE A 513 -1.04 18.33 3.96
C ILE A 513 -0.97 19.63 4.78
N ALA A 514 -1.12 19.56 6.09
CA ALA A 514 -1.03 20.74 6.97
C ALA A 514 0.36 21.40 6.90
N ILE A 515 1.45 20.61 6.89
CA ILE A 515 2.82 21.13 6.69
C ILE A 515 2.97 21.78 5.32
N ALA A 516 2.38 21.20 4.26
CA ALA A 516 2.44 21.77 2.91
C ALA A 516 1.73 23.13 2.86
N ALA A 517 0.55 23.25 3.48
CA ALA A 517 -0.20 24.49 3.57
C ALA A 517 0.53 25.56 4.40
N ASP A 518 1.17 25.17 5.52
CA ASP A 518 1.99 26.07 6.34
C ASP A 518 3.19 26.62 5.55
N LYS A 519 3.94 25.74 4.89
CA LYS A 519 5.09 26.14 4.06
C LYS A 519 4.70 27.01 2.85
N ALA A 520 3.49 26.84 2.36
CA ALA A 520 2.91 27.67 1.30
C ALA A 520 2.27 28.97 1.80
N GLU A 521 2.33 29.24 3.13
CA GLU A 521 1.73 30.40 3.79
C GLU A 521 0.21 30.51 3.56
N CYS A 522 -0.51 29.39 3.43
CA CYS A 522 -1.95 29.35 3.16
C CYS A 522 -2.75 28.44 4.12
N LEU A 523 -2.24 28.18 5.32
CA LEU A 523 -2.82 27.23 6.29
C LEU A 523 -4.30 27.52 6.62
N ASP A 524 -4.70 28.79 6.62
CA ASP A 524 -6.08 29.20 6.96
C ASP A 524 -7.04 29.20 5.74
N ASP A 525 -6.52 29.06 4.51
CA ASP A 525 -7.31 29.14 3.28
C ASP A 525 -6.64 28.33 2.14
N TYR A 526 -6.95 27.06 2.06
CA TYR A 526 -6.51 26.20 0.97
C TYR A 526 -7.58 25.16 0.61
N MET A 527 -7.44 24.58 -0.58
CA MET A 527 -8.17 23.39 -0.98
C MET A 527 -7.21 22.28 -1.39
N VAL A 528 -7.54 21.07 -1.03
CA VAL A 528 -6.79 19.88 -1.46
C VAL A 528 -7.33 19.39 -2.79
N ARG A 529 -6.43 19.15 -3.75
CA ARG A 529 -6.71 18.53 -5.03
C ARG A 529 -5.91 17.24 -5.16
N GLU A 530 -6.58 16.14 -5.44
CA GLU A 530 -5.92 14.89 -5.75
C GLU A 530 -5.59 14.84 -7.25
N SER A 531 -4.32 14.60 -7.59
CA SER A 531 -3.91 14.34 -8.97
C SER A 531 -4.35 12.94 -9.37
N MET A 532 -5.38 12.89 -10.21
CA MET A 532 -5.85 11.64 -10.78
C MET A 532 -5.08 11.38 -12.07
N GLY A 533 -4.34 10.27 -12.14
CA GLY A 533 -3.71 9.84 -13.39
C GLY A 533 -4.72 9.77 -14.54
N GLU A 534 -4.29 10.09 -15.75
CA GLU A 534 -5.16 10.08 -16.94
C GLU A 534 -5.90 8.75 -17.09
N GLN A 535 -7.22 8.81 -16.97
CA GLN A 535 -8.12 7.70 -17.31
C GLN A 535 -8.60 7.84 -18.74
N THR A 536 -8.18 6.95 -19.55
CA THR A 536 -8.49 7.00 -20.97
C THR A 536 -9.43 5.88 -21.40
N GLY A 537 -10.71 6.23 -21.53
CA GLY A 537 -11.63 5.65 -22.50
C GLY A 537 -11.85 4.12 -22.49
N LEU A 538 -12.72 3.68 -23.40
CA LEU A 538 -13.12 2.27 -23.60
C LEU A 538 -11.95 1.28 -23.75
N ALA A 539 -10.82 1.70 -24.29
CA ALA A 539 -9.65 0.82 -24.46
C ALA A 539 -8.98 0.49 -23.12
N ALA A 540 -8.90 1.45 -22.18
CA ALA A 540 -8.41 1.21 -20.82
C ALA A 540 -9.37 0.32 -20.04
N LEU A 541 -10.68 0.50 -20.22
CA LEU A 541 -11.70 -0.36 -19.62
C LEU A 541 -11.60 -1.81 -20.10
N LEU A 542 -11.33 -2.04 -21.38
CA LEU A 542 -11.20 -3.39 -21.94
C LEU A 542 -9.88 -4.06 -21.53
N SER A 543 -8.79 -3.31 -21.43
CA SER A 543 -7.50 -3.83 -20.97
C SER A 543 -7.51 -4.14 -19.47
N SER A 544 -8.18 -3.32 -18.67
CA SER A 544 -8.35 -3.58 -17.22
C SER A 544 -9.18 -4.84 -16.99
N LEU A 545 -10.25 -5.06 -17.76
CA LEU A 545 -11.08 -6.26 -17.67
C LEU A 545 -10.28 -7.54 -18.00
N GLU A 546 -9.46 -7.52 -19.05
CA GLU A 546 -8.61 -8.65 -19.44
C GLU A 546 -7.53 -8.94 -18.37
N ALA A 547 -6.91 -7.89 -17.83
CA ALA A 547 -5.93 -7.99 -16.77
C ALA A 547 -6.54 -8.56 -15.48
N HIS A 548 -7.70 -8.08 -15.04
CA HIS A 548 -8.39 -8.56 -13.84
C HIS A 548 -8.81 -10.03 -13.91
N ILE A 549 -9.32 -10.48 -15.07
CA ILE A 549 -9.72 -11.88 -15.27
C ILE A 549 -8.49 -12.79 -15.20
N SER A 550 -7.39 -12.39 -15.82
CA SER A 550 -6.13 -13.15 -15.83
C SER A 550 -5.50 -13.21 -14.43
N ASP A 551 -5.45 -12.08 -13.73
CA ASP A 551 -4.84 -11.94 -12.40
C ASP A 551 -5.58 -12.78 -11.35
N ARG A 552 -6.90 -12.71 -11.33
CA ARG A 552 -7.73 -13.50 -10.41
C ARG A 552 -7.69 -15.01 -10.69
N ALA A 553 -7.65 -15.40 -11.96
CA ALA A 553 -7.51 -16.80 -12.30
C ALA A 553 -6.19 -17.36 -11.74
N MET A 554 -5.08 -16.62 -11.90
CA MET A 554 -3.79 -16.98 -11.35
C MET A 554 -3.77 -16.95 -9.81
N ARG A 555 -4.35 -15.93 -9.18
CA ARG A 555 -4.45 -15.85 -7.71
C ARG A 555 -5.23 -17.02 -7.13
N LYS A 556 -6.32 -17.44 -7.79
CA LYS A 556 -7.11 -18.59 -7.36
C LYS A 556 -6.35 -19.92 -7.51
N GLU A 557 -5.56 -20.09 -8.56
CA GLU A 557 -4.76 -21.30 -8.79
C GLU A 557 -3.52 -21.37 -7.90
N MET A 558 -2.85 -20.24 -7.66
CA MET A 558 -1.60 -20.16 -6.94
C MET A 558 -1.78 -19.92 -5.43
N GLY A 559 -2.96 -19.42 -5.00
CA GLY A 559 -3.24 -19.14 -3.59
C GLY A 559 -2.17 -18.25 -2.94
N ALA A 560 -1.65 -18.67 -1.78
CA ALA A 560 -0.63 -17.93 -1.04
C ALA A 560 0.71 -17.76 -1.80
N MET A 561 0.94 -18.48 -2.91
CA MET A 561 2.15 -18.34 -3.74
C MET A 561 2.01 -17.29 -4.84
N TYR A 562 0.85 -16.64 -4.94
CA TYR A 562 0.59 -15.66 -6.00
C TYR A 562 1.45 -14.40 -5.86
N ASP A 563 1.61 -13.89 -4.65
CA ASP A 563 2.37 -12.67 -4.38
C ASP A 563 3.88 -12.88 -4.63
N GLU A 564 4.40 -14.05 -4.28
CA GLU A 564 5.77 -14.47 -4.61
C GLU A 564 5.98 -14.61 -6.11
N TYR A 565 4.99 -15.18 -6.81
CA TYR A 565 5.02 -15.28 -8.27
C TYR A 565 5.05 -13.89 -8.92
N ARG A 566 4.22 -12.94 -8.48
CA ARG A 566 4.23 -11.56 -8.97
C ARG A 566 5.57 -10.89 -8.74
N SER A 567 6.12 -11.03 -7.53
CA SER A 567 7.42 -10.46 -7.17
C SER A 567 8.55 -11.04 -8.04
N LEU A 568 8.53 -12.35 -8.27
CA LEU A 568 9.52 -13.01 -9.13
C LEU A 568 9.37 -12.58 -10.60
N ARG A 569 8.15 -12.51 -11.10
CA ARG A 569 7.84 -12.06 -12.45
C ARG A 569 8.30 -10.62 -12.67
N ALA A 570 7.99 -9.72 -11.75
CA ALA A 570 8.42 -8.34 -11.80
C ALA A 570 9.95 -8.20 -11.81
N LEU A 571 10.67 -9.01 -11.03
CA LEU A 571 12.14 -9.05 -11.05
C LEU A 571 12.70 -9.59 -12.36
N MET A 572 11.99 -10.53 -13.01
CA MET A 572 12.42 -11.11 -14.30
C MET A 572 12.12 -10.18 -15.49
N GLU A 573 11.06 -9.39 -15.42
CA GLU A 573 10.64 -8.45 -16.47
C GLU A 573 11.41 -7.12 -16.40
N ASN A 574 11.91 -6.73 -15.22
CA ASN A 574 12.68 -5.51 -15.04
C ASN A 574 14.18 -5.75 -15.29
N GLU A 575 14.63 -5.40 -16.49
CA GLU A 575 16.06 -5.42 -16.83
C GLU A 575 16.79 -4.23 -16.20
N GLY A 576 18.04 -4.46 -15.74
CA GLY A 576 18.96 -3.41 -15.28
C GLY A 576 19.21 -3.37 -13.78
N VAL A 577 19.71 -2.22 -13.31
CA VAL A 577 20.04 -1.98 -11.91
C VAL A 577 18.79 -1.63 -11.12
N GLN A 578 18.55 -2.35 -10.03
CA GLN A 578 17.35 -2.24 -9.22
C GLN A 578 17.64 -1.54 -7.88
N ALA A 579 16.81 -0.56 -7.57
CA ALA A 579 16.65 0.03 -6.26
C ALA A 579 15.30 -0.45 -5.67
N LEU A 580 15.24 -1.74 -5.29
CA LEU A 580 14.05 -2.42 -4.78
C LEU A 580 14.31 -2.91 -3.35
N ALA A 581 13.35 -2.74 -2.45
CA ALA A 581 13.38 -3.30 -1.11
C ALA A 581 13.01 -4.79 -1.13
N ALA A 582 13.42 -5.54 -0.10
CA ALA A 582 12.95 -6.90 0.07
C ALA A 582 11.44 -6.89 0.40
N PRO A 583 10.64 -7.83 -0.12
CA PRO A 583 9.27 -7.97 0.31
C PRO A 583 9.25 -8.38 1.78
N ILE A 584 8.55 -7.62 2.61
CA ILE A 584 8.39 -7.87 4.04
C ILE A 584 6.92 -8.20 4.26
N GLN A 585 6.65 -9.39 4.81
CA GLN A 585 5.31 -9.84 5.16
C GLN A 585 5.19 -9.86 6.68
N PHE A 586 4.14 -9.25 7.19
CA PHE A 586 3.76 -9.29 8.60
C PHE A 586 2.74 -10.42 8.81
N ARG A 587 2.92 -11.21 9.85
CA ARG A 587 1.94 -12.19 10.32
C ARG A 587 1.85 -12.11 11.83
#